data_fdda3b308b99fc441800988e8b65b3a0
#
_entry.id   fdda3b308b99fc441800988e8b65b3a0
#
_cell.length_a   1.000
_cell.length_b   1.000
_cell.length_c   1.000
_cell.angle_alpha   90.00
_cell.angle_beta   90.00
_cell.angle_gamma   90.00
#
_symmetry.space_group_name_H-M   'P 1'
#
loop_
_entity.id
_entity.type
_entity.pdbx_description
1 polymer ?
#
loop_
_entity_poly.entity_id
_entity_poly.type
_entity_poly.pdbx_seq_one_letter_code
_entity_poly.pdbx_strand_id
1 'polypeptide(L)'
;MNIAMTGATGYIGKHLSNYLTEKGGHRIIPLGRAMFREGMSGLLVQTLTHCDVIINLAGAPINQRWTPEHKQELFNSRITVTHRIIRALNAVKTKPKLMISASAVGYYPSLVESDEYTQTRGDGFLSDLCYAWEKEAKRCPQPTRLVITRFGVVLSPDGGAMQQMLRPLRATKVAAVIGPGTQPFPWIDIRDLCRAMAFFIENEELRGVFNLVAPQAVSQSTFTRAMGKAYHAWTTLIVPQTVFRLLYGEAASFLTAGQSVRPTRLLEAGFHFSVPTIEKLFEAVSYTHLTLPTK
;
A
#
# COMPACT_ATOMS: atom_id res chain seq x y z
N MET A 1 17.28 -11.55 -11.00
CA MET A 1 16.00 -11.82 -11.68
C MET A 1 15.53 -10.59 -12.41
N ASN A 2 14.75 -10.78 -13.49
CA ASN A 2 14.05 -9.70 -14.17
C ASN A 2 12.66 -9.55 -13.57
N ILE A 3 12.36 -8.37 -13.03
CA ILE A 3 11.09 -8.08 -12.32
C ILE A 3 10.31 -7.04 -13.11
N ALA A 4 9.20 -7.44 -13.71
CA ALA A 4 8.25 -6.54 -14.34
C ALA A 4 7.42 -5.81 -13.27
N MET A 5 7.38 -4.49 -13.27
CA MET A 5 6.69 -3.72 -12.24
C MET A 5 5.77 -2.65 -12.84
N THR A 6 4.47 -2.73 -12.52
CA THR A 6 3.56 -1.59 -12.74
C THR A 6 3.69 -0.61 -11.58
N GLY A 7 3.42 0.66 -11.83
CA GLY A 7 3.53 1.69 -10.77
C GLY A 7 4.96 1.98 -10.30
N ALA A 8 5.99 1.53 -11.02
CA ALA A 8 7.41 1.72 -10.67
C ALA A 8 7.82 3.19 -10.48
N THR A 9 7.14 4.13 -11.14
CA THR A 9 7.38 5.58 -11.00
C THR A 9 6.62 6.22 -9.83
N GLY A 10 5.71 5.48 -9.21
CA GLY A 10 4.97 5.92 -8.02
C GLY A 10 5.86 5.92 -6.77
N TYR A 11 5.31 6.45 -5.67
CA TYR A 11 6.07 6.58 -4.42
C TYR A 11 6.59 5.21 -3.92
N ILE A 12 5.69 4.25 -3.71
CA ILE A 12 6.06 2.89 -3.27
C ILE A 12 6.95 2.21 -4.31
N GLY A 13 6.61 2.33 -5.60
CA GLY A 13 7.35 1.70 -6.69
C GLY A 13 8.80 2.15 -6.78
N LYS A 14 9.09 3.43 -6.57
CA LYS A 14 10.47 3.97 -6.54
C LYS A 14 11.28 3.38 -5.39
N HIS A 15 10.74 3.38 -4.16
CA HIS A 15 11.41 2.80 -3.00
C HIS A 15 11.67 1.30 -3.18
N LEU A 16 10.67 0.58 -3.67
CA LEU A 16 10.78 -0.86 -3.91
C LEU A 16 11.77 -1.16 -5.05
N SER A 17 11.75 -0.38 -6.13
CA SER A 17 12.71 -0.54 -7.24
C SER A 17 14.14 -0.36 -6.76
N ASN A 18 14.42 0.70 -6.00
CA ASN A 18 15.74 0.94 -5.43
C ASN A 18 16.16 -0.21 -4.50
N TYR A 19 15.27 -0.59 -3.58
CA TYR A 19 15.56 -1.68 -2.63
C TYR A 19 15.89 -3.01 -3.34
N LEU A 20 15.07 -3.42 -4.30
CA LEU A 20 15.27 -4.67 -5.04
C LEU A 20 16.50 -4.64 -5.94
N THR A 21 16.87 -3.47 -6.46
CA THR A 21 18.09 -3.32 -7.27
C THR A 21 19.35 -3.33 -6.40
N GLU A 22 19.36 -2.52 -5.31
CA GLU A 22 20.55 -2.33 -4.49
C GLU A 22 20.83 -3.52 -3.57
N LYS A 23 19.79 -4.12 -2.99
CA LYS A 23 19.93 -5.24 -2.03
C LYS A 23 19.80 -6.61 -2.66
N GLY A 24 18.92 -6.75 -3.67
CA GLY A 24 18.64 -8.02 -4.32
C GLY A 24 19.38 -8.23 -5.66
N GLY A 25 20.04 -7.22 -6.19
CA GLY A 25 20.69 -7.29 -7.52
C GLY A 25 19.70 -7.58 -8.65
N HIS A 26 18.41 -7.24 -8.47
CA HIS A 26 17.37 -7.52 -9.44
C HIS A 26 17.28 -6.40 -10.49
N ARG A 27 16.93 -6.76 -11.72
CA ARG A 27 16.67 -5.81 -12.80
C ARG A 27 15.17 -5.48 -12.84
N ILE A 28 14.83 -4.21 -12.63
CA ILE A 28 13.44 -3.74 -12.71
C ILE A 28 13.10 -3.34 -14.14
N ILE A 29 12.00 -3.89 -14.66
CA ILE A 29 11.44 -3.58 -15.97
C ILE A 29 10.10 -2.85 -15.74
N PRO A 30 10.07 -1.51 -15.90
CA PRO A 30 8.86 -0.74 -15.62
C PRO A 30 7.79 -0.99 -16.69
N LEU A 31 6.60 -1.39 -16.26
CA LEU A 31 5.42 -1.51 -17.11
C LEU A 31 4.65 -0.17 -17.08
N GLY A 32 4.94 0.70 -18.04
CA GLY A 32 4.33 2.02 -18.14
C GLY A 32 2.87 1.99 -18.63
N ARG A 33 2.11 3.06 -18.35
CA ARG A 33 0.68 3.19 -18.73
C ARG A 33 0.43 2.94 -20.24
N ALA A 34 1.37 3.30 -21.10
CA ALA A 34 1.27 3.09 -22.54
C ALA A 34 1.10 1.61 -22.92
N MET A 35 1.73 0.69 -22.18
CA MET A 35 1.66 -0.76 -22.45
C MET A 35 0.25 -1.35 -22.16
N PHE A 36 -0.59 -0.58 -21.47
CA PHE A 36 -1.96 -0.97 -21.12
C PHE A 36 -3.01 -0.24 -21.99
N ARG A 37 -2.64 0.28 -23.16
CA ARG A 37 -3.60 0.81 -24.16
C ARG A 37 -4.07 -0.31 -25.08
N GLU A 38 -5.14 -0.05 -25.81
CA GLU A 38 -5.59 -0.94 -26.88
C GLU A 38 -4.49 -1.12 -27.93
N GLY A 39 -4.39 -2.30 -28.51
CA GLY A 39 -3.37 -2.66 -29.49
C GLY A 39 -1.98 -3.01 -28.91
N MET A 40 -1.70 -2.72 -27.62
CA MET A 40 -0.37 -2.94 -27.02
C MET A 40 -0.21 -4.30 -26.34
N SER A 41 -1.17 -5.21 -26.46
CA SER A 41 -1.13 -6.53 -25.81
C SER A 41 0.10 -7.36 -26.22
N GLY A 42 0.53 -7.28 -27.46
CA GLY A 42 1.72 -8.00 -27.96
C GLY A 42 3.00 -7.55 -27.26
N LEU A 43 3.20 -6.22 -27.06
CA LEU A 43 4.35 -5.68 -26.34
C LEU A 43 4.36 -6.14 -24.88
N LEU A 44 3.21 -6.18 -24.22
CA LEU A 44 3.10 -6.65 -22.84
C LEU A 44 3.48 -8.14 -22.75
N VAL A 45 2.97 -8.99 -23.66
CA VAL A 45 3.33 -10.42 -23.73
C VAL A 45 4.82 -10.59 -23.96
N GLN A 46 5.40 -9.87 -24.93
CA GLN A 46 6.84 -9.91 -25.21
C GLN A 46 7.66 -9.54 -23.98
N THR A 47 7.27 -8.48 -23.28
CA THR A 47 7.99 -8.03 -22.08
C THR A 47 7.93 -9.09 -20.98
N LEU A 48 6.73 -9.66 -20.71
CA LEU A 48 6.54 -10.64 -19.64
C LEU A 48 7.22 -11.99 -19.93
N THR A 49 7.48 -12.33 -21.19
CA THR A 49 8.20 -13.56 -21.57
C THR A 49 9.63 -13.61 -20.99
N HIS A 50 10.23 -12.46 -20.72
CA HIS A 50 11.61 -12.35 -20.21
C HIS A 50 11.67 -11.99 -18.72
N CYS A 51 10.54 -12.09 -18.01
CA CYS A 51 10.46 -11.73 -16.60
C CYS A 51 10.28 -12.97 -15.72
N ASP A 52 10.98 -12.97 -14.58
CA ASP A 52 10.86 -14.00 -13.56
C ASP A 52 9.73 -13.71 -12.57
N VAL A 53 9.50 -12.43 -12.28
CA VAL A 53 8.55 -11.93 -11.30
C VAL A 53 7.73 -10.78 -11.86
N ILE A 54 6.46 -10.69 -11.50
CA ILE A 54 5.60 -9.53 -11.77
C ILE A 54 5.18 -8.91 -10.45
N ILE A 55 5.34 -7.59 -10.32
CA ILE A 55 4.83 -6.81 -9.19
C ILE A 55 3.83 -5.79 -9.72
N ASN A 56 2.57 -5.94 -9.33
CA ASN A 56 1.49 -5.07 -9.75
C ASN A 56 1.12 -4.07 -8.65
N LEU A 57 1.66 -2.84 -8.76
CA LEU A 57 1.37 -1.70 -7.87
C LEU A 57 0.53 -0.62 -8.56
N ALA A 58 -0.07 -0.91 -9.71
CA ALA A 58 -0.86 0.07 -10.44
C ALA A 58 -2.09 0.51 -9.64
N GLY A 59 -2.28 1.81 -9.51
CA GLY A 59 -3.43 2.39 -8.83
C GLY A 59 -3.42 3.92 -8.89
N ALA A 60 -4.55 4.54 -9.24
CA ALA A 60 -4.75 5.98 -9.09
C ALA A 60 -4.83 6.35 -7.60
N PRO A 61 -4.48 7.59 -7.20
CA PRO A 61 -4.56 8.07 -5.83
C PRO A 61 -5.99 8.02 -5.28
N ILE A 62 -6.18 7.53 -4.05
CA ILE A 62 -7.50 7.44 -3.41
C ILE A 62 -7.86 8.68 -2.56
N ASN A 63 -6.89 9.53 -2.30
CA ASN A 63 -6.99 10.70 -1.41
C ASN A 63 -7.59 11.93 -2.10
N GLN A 64 -8.54 11.73 -3.00
CA GLN A 64 -9.29 12.76 -3.69
C GLN A 64 -10.78 12.53 -3.46
N ARG A 65 -11.61 13.51 -3.82
CA ARG A 65 -13.07 13.36 -3.78
C ARG A 65 -13.51 12.28 -4.78
N TRP A 66 -14.32 11.32 -4.34
CA TRP A 66 -14.77 10.22 -5.19
C TRP A 66 -15.99 10.61 -6.02
N THR A 67 -15.73 11.35 -7.09
CA THR A 67 -16.73 11.55 -8.14
C THR A 67 -16.94 10.25 -8.93
N PRO A 68 -18.04 10.09 -9.69
CA PRO A 68 -18.23 8.94 -10.57
C PRO A 68 -17.03 8.69 -11.48
N GLU A 69 -16.45 9.74 -12.07
CA GLU A 69 -15.31 9.68 -12.97
C GLU A 69 -14.07 9.18 -12.23
N HIS A 70 -13.82 9.71 -11.02
CA HIS A 70 -12.68 9.28 -10.22
C HIS A 70 -12.84 7.83 -9.71
N LYS A 71 -14.05 7.40 -9.33
CA LYS A 71 -14.33 6.01 -9.01
C LYS A 71 -14.03 5.08 -10.20
N GLN A 72 -14.40 5.50 -11.42
CA GLN A 72 -14.08 4.76 -12.64
C GLN A 72 -12.57 4.72 -12.89
N GLU A 73 -11.83 5.80 -12.63
CA GLU A 73 -10.37 5.83 -12.71
C GLU A 73 -9.74 4.88 -11.69
N LEU A 74 -10.23 4.88 -10.44
CA LEU A 74 -9.78 3.97 -9.38
C LEU A 74 -9.98 2.52 -9.79
N PHE A 75 -11.13 2.20 -10.40
CA PHE A 75 -11.44 0.87 -10.92
C PHE A 75 -10.51 0.50 -12.09
N ASN A 76 -10.44 1.35 -13.11
CA ASN A 76 -9.65 1.08 -14.32
C ASN A 76 -8.17 0.91 -14.02
N SER A 77 -7.61 1.77 -13.17
CA SER A 77 -6.19 1.71 -12.81
C SER A 77 -5.80 0.43 -12.06
N ARG A 78 -6.74 -0.27 -11.47
CA ARG A 78 -6.53 -1.51 -10.69
C ARG A 78 -7.01 -2.73 -11.43
N ILE A 79 -8.31 -2.84 -11.66
CA ILE A 79 -8.94 -4.04 -12.18
C ILE A 79 -8.61 -4.24 -13.67
N THR A 80 -8.76 -3.18 -14.50
CA THR A 80 -8.47 -3.30 -15.94
C THR A 80 -6.98 -3.55 -16.19
N VAL A 81 -6.09 -2.91 -15.42
CA VAL A 81 -4.64 -3.18 -15.53
C VAL A 81 -4.32 -4.61 -15.13
N THR A 82 -4.86 -5.10 -14.00
CA THR A 82 -4.69 -6.49 -13.55
C THR A 82 -5.23 -7.48 -14.59
N HIS A 83 -6.41 -7.22 -15.14
CA HIS A 83 -6.99 -8.03 -16.22
C HIS A 83 -6.05 -8.16 -17.43
N ARG A 84 -5.45 -7.05 -17.86
CA ARG A 84 -4.51 -7.06 -18.99
C ARG A 84 -3.23 -7.83 -18.69
N ILE A 85 -2.71 -7.75 -17.46
CA ILE A 85 -1.59 -8.56 -17.00
C ILE A 85 -1.96 -10.04 -17.05
N ILE A 86 -3.11 -10.43 -16.50
CA ILE A 86 -3.59 -11.83 -16.50
C ILE A 86 -3.77 -12.35 -17.92
N ARG A 87 -4.36 -11.57 -18.82
CA ARG A 87 -4.49 -11.95 -20.24
C ARG A 87 -3.13 -12.17 -20.89
N ALA A 88 -2.17 -11.27 -20.66
CA ALA A 88 -0.82 -11.42 -21.18
C ALA A 88 -0.13 -12.67 -20.60
N LEU A 89 -0.27 -12.93 -19.29
CA LEU A 89 0.26 -14.14 -18.65
C LEU A 89 -0.30 -15.43 -19.26
N ASN A 90 -1.57 -15.45 -19.65
CA ASN A 90 -2.15 -16.63 -20.34
C ASN A 90 -1.50 -16.86 -21.71
N ALA A 91 -1.08 -15.82 -22.41
CA ALA A 91 -0.46 -15.90 -23.74
C ALA A 91 1.06 -16.19 -23.70
N VAL A 92 1.73 -15.95 -22.56
CA VAL A 92 3.18 -16.22 -22.40
C VAL A 92 3.41 -17.74 -22.30
N LYS A 93 4.36 -18.27 -23.10
CA LYS A 93 4.73 -19.69 -23.07
C LYS A 93 5.44 -20.07 -21.78
N THR A 94 6.53 -19.37 -21.45
CA THR A 94 7.27 -19.54 -20.19
C THR A 94 6.79 -18.51 -19.20
N LYS A 95 5.96 -18.94 -18.26
CA LYS A 95 5.33 -18.02 -17.29
C LYS A 95 6.31 -17.58 -16.20
N PRO A 96 6.23 -16.32 -15.77
CA PRO A 96 6.91 -15.86 -14.54
C PRO A 96 6.59 -16.77 -13.36
N LYS A 97 7.55 -16.96 -12.45
CA LYS A 97 7.40 -17.83 -11.28
C LYS A 97 6.43 -17.24 -10.24
N LEU A 98 6.38 -15.91 -10.16
CA LEU A 98 5.65 -15.18 -9.12
C LEU A 98 4.93 -13.96 -9.69
N MET A 99 3.69 -13.76 -9.26
CA MET A 99 2.97 -12.50 -9.37
C MET A 99 2.62 -11.99 -7.97
N ILE A 100 3.10 -10.79 -7.60
CA ILE A 100 2.68 -10.07 -6.40
C ILE A 100 1.70 -8.99 -6.85
N SER A 101 0.47 -9.04 -6.39
CA SER A 101 -0.57 -8.06 -6.70
C SER A 101 -0.93 -7.27 -5.46
N ALA A 102 -0.80 -5.95 -5.53
CA ALA A 102 -1.27 -5.08 -4.46
C ALA A 102 -2.80 -5.18 -4.28
N SER A 103 -3.22 -4.98 -3.05
CA SER A 103 -4.58 -4.75 -2.57
C SER A 103 -4.50 -3.78 -1.39
N ALA A 104 -5.55 -3.63 -0.61
CA ALA A 104 -5.56 -2.77 0.56
C ALA A 104 -6.39 -3.36 1.71
N VAL A 105 -6.06 -2.95 2.94
CA VAL A 105 -6.82 -3.32 4.15
C VAL A 105 -8.28 -2.83 4.13
N GLY A 106 -8.61 -1.92 3.22
CA GLY A 106 -10.01 -1.51 2.94
C GLY A 106 -10.92 -2.66 2.49
N TYR A 107 -10.38 -3.85 2.23
CA TYR A 107 -11.13 -5.08 2.04
C TYR A 107 -11.95 -5.46 3.28
N TYR A 108 -11.41 -5.23 4.48
CA TYR A 108 -11.99 -5.66 5.75
C TYR A 108 -13.09 -4.74 6.26
N PRO A 109 -14.00 -5.26 7.12
CA PRO A 109 -14.97 -4.43 7.79
C PRO A 109 -14.30 -3.43 8.75
N SER A 110 -14.92 -2.26 8.90
CA SER A 110 -14.44 -1.23 9.82
C SER A 110 -14.64 -1.66 11.28
N LEU A 111 -13.71 -1.28 12.16
CA LEU A 111 -13.77 -1.46 13.62
C LEU A 111 -13.82 -2.92 14.10
N VAL A 112 -13.74 -3.89 13.21
CA VAL A 112 -13.65 -5.31 13.53
C VAL A 112 -12.21 -5.77 13.40
N GLU A 113 -11.69 -6.46 14.43
CA GLU A 113 -10.35 -7.04 14.34
C GLU A 113 -10.35 -8.13 13.27
N SER A 114 -9.45 -8.01 12.32
CA SER A 114 -9.37 -8.86 11.14
C SER A 114 -7.93 -9.24 10.83
N ASP A 115 -7.77 -10.39 10.23
CA ASP A 115 -6.50 -10.87 9.67
C ASP A 115 -6.74 -11.58 8.32
N GLU A 116 -5.72 -12.23 7.79
CA GLU A 116 -5.81 -12.91 6.50
C GLU A 116 -6.74 -14.12 6.47
N TYR A 117 -7.09 -14.66 7.65
CA TYR A 117 -8.05 -15.77 7.81
C TYR A 117 -9.51 -15.30 7.92
N THR A 118 -9.71 -13.99 8.11
CA THR A 118 -11.04 -13.39 8.19
C THR A 118 -11.76 -13.50 6.85
N GLN A 119 -12.87 -14.23 6.81
CA GLN A 119 -13.69 -14.47 5.61
C GLN A 119 -14.58 -13.26 5.26
N THR A 120 -14.99 -12.50 6.28
CA THR A 120 -15.92 -11.39 6.10
C THR A 120 -15.21 -10.19 5.47
N ARG A 121 -15.79 -9.69 4.39
CA ARG A 121 -15.39 -8.42 3.80
C ARG A 121 -16.20 -7.26 4.39
N GLY A 122 -15.67 -6.05 4.30
CA GLY A 122 -16.39 -4.82 4.63
C GLY A 122 -17.43 -4.43 3.58
N ASP A 123 -18.09 -3.32 3.84
CA ASP A 123 -19.08 -2.72 2.96
C ASP A 123 -18.53 -1.44 2.30
N GLY A 124 -19.23 -1.01 1.25
CA GLY A 124 -18.96 0.24 0.54
C GLY A 124 -17.88 0.16 -0.51
N PHE A 125 -17.66 1.28 -1.17
CA PHE A 125 -16.86 1.37 -2.40
C PHE A 125 -15.43 0.81 -2.26
N LEU A 126 -14.72 1.07 -1.15
CA LEU A 126 -13.34 0.57 -0.99
C LEU A 126 -13.27 -0.94 -0.88
N SER A 127 -14.20 -1.54 -0.13
CA SER A 127 -14.25 -2.99 0.02
C SER A 127 -14.61 -3.66 -1.31
N ASP A 128 -15.58 -3.10 -2.05
CA ASP A 128 -15.97 -3.58 -3.37
C ASP A 128 -14.80 -3.47 -4.37
N LEU A 129 -14.07 -2.37 -4.34
CA LEU A 129 -12.90 -2.14 -5.19
C LEU A 129 -11.79 -3.17 -4.89
N CYS A 130 -11.47 -3.38 -3.61
CA CYS A 130 -10.47 -4.36 -3.19
C CYS A 130 -10.89 -5.78 -3.57
N TYR A 131 -12.15 -6.14 -3.33
CA TYR A 131 -12.69 -7.44 -3.71
C TYR A 131 -12.60 -7.70 -5.21
N ALA A 132 -13.03 -6.74 -6.04
CA ALA A 132 -12.96 -6.86 -7.50
C ALA A 132 -11.50 -6.98 -7.98
N TRP A 133 -10.58 -6.23 -7.37
CA TRP A 133 -9.17 -6.27 -7.68
C TRP A 133 -8.55 -7.64 -7.36
N GLU A 134 -8.79 -8.17 -6.15
CA GLU A 134 -8.31 -9.48 -5.74
C GLU A 134 -8.95 -10.61 -6.55
N LYS A 135 -10.24 -10.49 -6.87
CA LYS A 135 -10.95 -11.45 -7.74
C LYS A 135 -10.29 -11.56 -9.12
N GLU A 136 -9.89 -10.44 -9.70
CA GLU A 136 -9.19 -10.44 -10.97
C GLU A 136 -7.77 -11.02 -10.85
N ALA A 137 -7.01 -10.66 -9.79
CA ALA A 137 -5.69 -11.23 -9.55
C ALA A 137 -5.71 -12.74 -9.33
N LYS A 138 -6.75 -13.28 -8.68
CA LYS A 138 -6.95 -14.74 -8.46
C LYS A 138 -7.13 -15.55 -9.75
N ARG A 139 -7.33 -14.89 -10.90
CA ARG A 139 -7.33 -15.54 -12.23
C ARG A 139 -5.92 -15.78 -12.77
N CYS A 140 -4.88 -15.52 -11.98
CA CYS A 140 -3.49 -15.77 -12.33
C CYS A 140 -3.29 -17.24 -12.74
N PRO A 141 -2.77 -17.50 -13.96
CA PRO A 141 -2.66 -18.87 -14.45
C PRO A 141 -1.53 -19.65 -13.76
N GLN A 142 -1.75 -20.94 -13.56
CA GLN A 142 -0.69 -21.86 -13.16
C GLN A 142 0.38 -21.98 -14.27
N PRO A 143 1.66 -22.20 -13.95
CA PRO A 143 2.22 -22.42 -12.59
C PRO A 143 2.63 -21.15 -11.84
N THR A 144 2.29 -19.95 -12.31
CA THR A 144 2.64 -18.69 -11.64
C THR A 144 2.05 -18.65 -10.24
N ARG A 145 2.90 -18.55 -9.24
CA ARG A 145 2.51 -18.36 -7.84
C ARG A 145 1.95 -16.97 -7.62
N LEU A 146 0.80 -16.86 -6.96
CA LEU A 146 0.18 -15.58 -6.65
C LEU A 146 0.34 -15.22 -5.17
N VAL A 147 0.80 -14.00 -4.90
CA VAL A 147 0.75 -13.34 -3.60
C VAL A 147 -0.08 -12.06 -3.74
N ILE A 148 -1.08 -11.89 -2.90
CA ILE A 148 -1.90 -10.68 -2.81
C ILE A 148 -1.50 -9.95 -1.52
N THR A 149 -1.15 -8.66 -1.64
CA THR A 149 -0.66 -7.87 -0.51
C THR A 149 -1.66 -6.75 -0.18
N ARG A 150 -2.35 -6.87 0.97
CA ARG A 150 -3.27 -5.85 1.48
C ARG A 150 -2.48 -4.81 2.26
N PHE A 151 -2.27 -3.65 1.67
CA PHE A 151 -1.51 -2.56 2.28
C PHE A 151 -2.35 -1.79 3.30
N GLY A 152 -1.77 -1.54 4.48
CA GLY A 152 -2.15 -0.43 5.34
C GLY A 152 -1.66 0.90 4.80
N VAL A 153 -1.75 1.95 5.60
CA VAL A 153 -1.20 3.27 5.26
C VAL A 153 0.32 3.19 5.25
N VAL A 154 0.91 3.35 4.07
CA VAL A 154 2.37 3.30 3.92
C VAL A 154 2.97 4.62 4.35
N LEU A 155 3.82 4.56 5.37
CA LEU A 155 4.45 5.72 6.00
C LEU A 155 5.94 5.76 5.68
N SER A 156 6.45 6.95 5.48
CA SER A 156 7.87 7.24 5.35
C SER A 156 8.15 8.70 5.69
N PRO A 157 9.27 8.99 6.35
CA PRO A 157 9.65 10.37 6.70
C PRO A 157 9.82 11.29 5.50
N ASP A 158 10.22 10.76 4.35
CA ASP A 158 10.60 11.50 3.15
C ASP A 158 9.47 11.71 2.14
N GLY A 159 8.26 11.14 2.37
CA GLY A 159 7.20 11.30 1.39
C GLY A 159 5.86 10.62 1.69
N GLY A 160 5.09 10.42 0.64
CA GLY A 160 3.84 9.68 0.68
C GLY A 160 2.76 10.28 1.59
N ALA A 161 2.03 9.41 2.29
CA ALA A 161 0.94 9.82 3.19
C ALA A 161 1.45 10.67 4.36
N MET A 162 2.65 10.37 4.89
CA MET A 162 3.25 11.12 5.99
C MET A 162 3.44 12.59 5.64
N GLN A 163 3.96 12.91 4.45
CA GLN A 163 4.15 14.30 4.04
C GLN A 163 2.83 15.09 3.96
N GLN A 164 1.75 14.44 3.52
CA GLN A 164 0.44 15.09 3.45
C GLN A 164 -0.10 15.42 4.85
N MET A 165 0.12 14.54 5.82
CA MET A 165 -0.23 14.76 7.23
C MET A 165 0.65 15.83 7.89
N LEU A 166 1.93 15.89 7.50
CA LEU A 166 2.90 16.83 8.05
C LEU A 166 2.74 18.26 7.51
N ARG A 167 2.22 18.46 6.30
CA ARG A 167 2.05 19.81 5.72
C ARG A 167 1.26 20.75 6.63
N PRO A 168 0.02 20.42 7.05
CA PRO A 168 -0.74 21.29 7.94
C PRO A 168 -0.07 21.42 9.32
N LEU A 169 0.48 20.34 9.86
CA LEU A 169 1.19 20.37 11.16
C LEU A 169 2.41 21.29 11.14
N ARG A 170 3.21 21.25 10.09
CA ARG A 170 4.39 22.15 9.95
C ARG A 170 3.99 23.61 9.80
N ALA A 171 2.89 23.88 9.09
CA ALA A 171 2.39 25.25 8.86
C ALA A 171 1.76 25.85 10.11
N THR A 172 0.98 25.08 10.86
CA THR A 172 0.18 25.57 12.00
C THR A 172 0.78 25.25 13.37
N LYS A 173 1.71 24.30 13.43
CA LYS A 173 2.21 23.68 14.67
C LYS A 173 1.09 23.03 15.51
N VAL A 174 0.00 22.61 14.86
CA VAL A 174 -1.13 21.94 15.48
C VAL A 174 -1.29 20.54 14.90
N ALA A 175 -1.34 19.52 15.75
CA ALA A 175 -1.67 18.17 15.34
C ALA A 175 -3.20 18.01 15.31
N ALA A 176 -3.74 17.44 14.23
CA ALA A 176 -5.18 17.31 14.04
C ALA A 176 -5.64 15.84 14.22
N VAL A 177 -6.41 15.57 15.28
CA VAL A 177 -7.11 14.31 15.49
C VAL A 177 -8.44 14.36 14.74
N ILE A 178 -8.70 13.33 13.91
CA ILE A 178 -9.89 13.27 13.07
C ILE A 178 -11.04 12.63 13.85
N GLY A 179 -12.11 13.38 14.08
CA GLY A 179 -13.27 12.92 14.84
C GLY A 179 -12.90 12.47 16.26
N PRO A 180 -13.42 11.32 16.76
CA PRO A 180 -13.11 10.82 18.09
C PRO A 180 -11.65 10.35 18.23
N GLY A 181 -10.99 10.06 17.12
CA GLY A 181 -9.62 9.56 17.08
C GLY A 181 -9.43 8.12 17.56
N THR A 182 -10.52 7.44 17.89
CA THR A 182 -10.52 6.04 18.37
C THR A 182 -10.45 5.02 17.26
N GLN A 183 -10.72 5.43 16.01
CA GLN A 183 -10.66 4.55 14.87
C GLN A 183 -9.26 3.96 14.69
N PRO A 184 -9.14 2.66 14.37
CA PRO A 184 -7.87 2.01 14.10
C PRO A 184 -7.13 2.70 12.93
N PHE A 185 -5.82 2.74 13.02
CA PHE A 185 -4.95 3.30 11.98
C PHE A 185 -3.94 2.23 11.55
N PRO A 186 -4.31 1.35 10.60
CA PRO A 186 -3.42 0.31 10.09
C PRO A 186 -2.32 0.95 9.24
N TRP A 187 -1.08 0.80 9.64
CA TRP A 187 0.07 1.44 9.01
C TRP A 187 1.22 0.45 8.79
N ILE A 188 2.14 0.78 7.91
CA ILE A 188 3.41 0.09 7.72
C ILE A 188 4.49 1.10 7.31
N ASP A 189 5.71 0.91 7.81
CA ASP A 189 6.87 1.65 7.32
C ASP A 189 7.27 1.16 5.93
N ILE A 190 7.67 2.08 5.04
CA ILE A 190 8.09 1.77 3.66
C ILE A 190 9.26 0.78 3.60
N ARG A 191 10.16 0.82 4.59
CA ARG A 191 11.30 -0.11 4.67
C ARG A 191 10.83 -1.54 4.89
N ASP A 192 9.90 -1.75 5.82
CA ASP A 192 9.32 -3.07 6.07
C ASP A 192 8.42 -3.55 4.94
N LEU A 193 7.72 -2.64 4.26
CA LEU A 193 7.00 -2.99 3.03
C LEU A 193 7.96 -3.53 1.96
N CYS A 194 9.06 -2.82 1.68
CA CYS A 194 10.05 -3.27 0.70
C CYS A 194 10.69 -4.61 1.09
N ARG A 195 11.00 -4.80 2.38
CA ARG A 195 11.53 -6.07 2.91
C ARG A 195 10.53 -7.21 2.79
N ALA A 196 9.26 -6.98 3.07
CA ALA A 196 8.21 -7.98 2.92
C ALA A 196 8.01 -8.38 1.44
N MET A 197 8.10 -7.43 0.52
CA MET A 197 8.03 -7.73 -0.92
C MET A 197 9.22 -8.59 -1.38
N ALA A 198 10.45 -8.31 -0.90
CA ALA A 198 11.62 -9.15 -1.15
C ALA A 198 11.47 -10.53 -0.51
N PHE A 199 10.96 -10.59 0.73
CA PHE A 199 10.70 -11.83 1.44
C PHE A 199 9.77 -12.79 0.66
N PHE A 200 8.75 -12.26 -0.03
CA PHE A 200 7.91 -13.06 -0.92
C PHE A 200 8.65 -13.57 -2.15
N ILE A 201 9.63 -12.84 -2.66
CA ILE A 201 10.44 -13.28 -3.80
C ILE A 201 11.36 -14.43 -3.39
N GLU A 202 11.95 -14.35 -2.20
CA GLU A 202 12.92 -15.30 -1.65
C GLU A 202 12.29 -16.59 -1.13
N ASN A 203 11.02 -16.56 -0.70
CA ASN A 203 10.33 -17.70 -0.09
C ASN A 203 9.25 -18.25 -1.03
N GLU A 204 9.57 -19.33 -1.74
CA GLU A 204 8.72 -19.88 -2.82
C GLU A 204 7.43 -20.54 -2.33
N GLU A 205 7.33 -20.95 -1.04
CA GLU A 205 6.11 -21.49 -0.42
C GLU A 205 5.04 -20.44 -0.15
N LEU A 206 5.39 -19.18 -0.02
CA LEU A 206 4.44 -18.15 0.39
C LEU A 206 3.49 -17.81 -0.76
N ARG A 207 2.20 -18.07 -0.57
CA ARG A 207 1.13 -17.81 -1.55
C ARG A 207 -0.16 -17.34 -0.89
N GLY A 208 -1.04 -16.71 -1.65
CA GLY A 208 -2.33 -16.22 -1.17
C GLY A 208 -2.24 -14.80 -0.60
N VAL A 209 -3.04 -14.47 0.40
CA VAL A 209 -3.20 -13.11 0.92
C VAL A 209 -2.27 -12.87 2.11
N PHE A 210 -1.64 -11.67 2.14
CA PHE A 210 -0.84 -11.18 3.27
C PHE A 210 -1.18 -9.72 3.56
N ASN A 211 -1.34 -9.40 4.85
CA ASN A 211 -1.53 -8.03 5.32
C ASN A 211 -0.17 -7.36 5.52
N LEU A 212 0.06 -6.27 4.81
CA LEU A 212 1.25 -5.44 4.98
C LEU A 212 0.90 -4.27 5.91
N VAL A 213 0.87 -4.59 7.20
CA VAL A 213 0.67 -3.66 8.31
C VAL A 213 1.68 -3.93 9.42
N ALA A 214 2.05 -2.91 10.19
CA ALA A 214 2.89 -3.09 11.37
C ALA A 214 2.14 -3.91 12.45
N PRO A 215 2.86 -4.71 13.27
CA PRO A 215 2.22 -5.55 14.28
C PRO A 215 1.58 -4.76 15.42
N GLN A 216 2.05 -3.53 15.71
CA GLN A 216 1.43 -2.68 16.71
C GLN A 216 0.15 -2.06 16.15
N ALA A 217 -1.00 -2.45 16.72
CA ALA A 217 -2.25 -1.76 16.47
C ALA A 217 -2.29 -0.41 17.20
N VAL A 218 -2.58 0.66 16.50
CA VAL A 218 -2.70 2.01 17.07
C VAL A 218 -3.99 2.67 16.62
N SER A 219 -4.52 3.58 17.45
CA SER A 219 -5.61 4.45 17.04
C SER A 219 -5.09 5.67 16.26
N GLN A 220 -5.97 6.32 15.52
CA GLN A 220 -5.65 7.56 14.81
C GLN A 220 -5.17 8.66 15.79
N SER A 221 -5.76 8.77 16.98
CA SER A 221 -5.31 9.73 18.00
C SER A 221 -3.93 9.39 18.54
N THR A 222 -3.63 8.11 18.79
CA THR A 222 -2.31 7.67 19.25
C THR A 222 -1.25 8.01 18.20
N PHE A 223 -1.51 7.69 16.93
CA PHE A 223 -0.64 8.04 15.83
C PHE A 223 -0.42 9.56 15.74
N THR A 224 -1.51 10.35 15.76
CA THR A 224 -1.43 11.81 15.63
C THR A 224 -0.66 12.47 16.77
N ARG A 225 -0.85 12.00 18.02
CA ARG A 225 -0.09 12.50 19.17
C ARG A 225 1.40 12.16 19.09
N ALA A 226 1.73 10.93 18.69
CA ALA A 226 3.13 10.52 18.47
C ALA A 226 3.78 11.36 17.37
N MET A 227 3.09 11.58 16.26
CA MET A 227 3.54 12.47 15.19
C MET A 227 3.70 13.91 15.68
N GLY A 228 2.72 14.44 16.43
CA GLY A 228 2.78 15.79 17.02
C GLY A 228 3.99 15.97 17.92
N LYS A 229 4.27 14.99 18.78
CA LYS A 229 5.46 14.99 19.66
C LYS A 229 6.75 14.98 18.84
N ALA A 230 6.86 14.11 17.84
CA ALA A 230 8.06 13.97 17.01
C ALA A 230 8.37 15.22 16.17
N TYR A 231 7.34 15.97 15.78
CA TYR A 231 7.47 17.20 14.96
C TYR A 231 7.20 18.49 15.73
N HIS A 232 7.27 18.45 17.08
CA HIS A 232 7.16 19.60 17.97
C HIS A 232 5.88 20.42 17.76
N ALA A 233 4.73 19.73 17.70
CA ALA A 233 3.43 20.39 17.74
C ALA A 233 3.22 21.09 19.09
N TRP A 234 2.66 22.30 19.07
CA TRP A 234 2.34 23.04 20.29
C TRP A 234 1.10 22.47 20.98
N THR A 235 0.17 21.96 20.19
CA THR A 235 -1.09 21.40 20.70
C THR A 235 -1.67 20.37 19.75
N THR A 236 -2.64 19.61 20.27
CA THR A 236 -3.42 18.66 19.50
C THR A 236 -4.89 19.06 19.59
N LEU A 237 -5.52 19.28 18.44
CA LEU A 237 -6.95 19.62 18.35
C LEU A 237 -7.74 18.48 17.71
N ILE A 238 -9.00 18.37 18.12
CA ILE A 238 -9.97 17.45 17.51
C ILE A 238 -10.70 18.20 16.39
N VAL A 239 -10.60 17.68 15.17
CA VAL A 239 -11.30 18.21 14.00
C VAL A 239 -12.52 17.33 13.74
N PRO A 240 -13.77 17.89 13.78
CA PRO A 240 -14.97 17.11 13.56
C PRO A 240 -14.98 16.38 12.22
N GLN A 241 -15.53 15.17 12.18
CA GLN A 241 -15.64 14.38 10.94
C GLN A 241 -16.44 15.09 9.83
N THR A 242 -17.37 15.95 10.21
CA THR A 242 -18.19 16.75 9.29
C THR A 242 -17.34 17.63 8.38
N VAL A 243 -16.21 18.16 8.88
CA VAL A 243 -15.26 18.95 8.08
C VAL A 243 -14.68 18.10 6.95
N PHE A 244 -14.26 16.90 7.26
CA PHE A 244 -13.72 15.96 6.25
C PHE A 244 -14.79 15.48 5.28
N ARG A 245 -16.02 15.25 5.75
CA ARG A 245 -17.15 14.90 4.86
C ARG A 245 -17.46 16.04 3.87
N LEU A 246 -17.38 17.28 4.30
CA LEU A 246 -17.61 18.45 3.43
C LEU A 246 -16.50 18.55 2.36
N LEU A 247 -15.24 18.34 2.74
CA LEU A 247 -14.10 18.47 1.85
C LEU A 247 -13.97 17.29 0.87
N TYR A 248 -14.09 16.07 1.37
CA TYR A 248 -13.79 14.82 0.63
C TYR A 248 -15.04 14.04 0.22
N GLY A 249 -16.23 14.41 0.71
CA GLY A 249 -17.46 13.66 0.45
C GLY A 249 -17.38 12.23 0.97
N GLU A 250 -17.75 11.26 0.16
CA GLU A 250 -17.70 9.83 0.50
C GLU A 250 -16.26 9.34 0.81
N ALA A 251 -15.25 9.93 0.18
CA ALA A 251 -13.85 9.60 0.45
C ALA A 251 -13.42 9.90 1.90
N ALA A 252 -14.18 10.72 2.66
CA ALA A 252 -13.92 10.94 4.08
C ALA A 252 -14.00 9.64 4.90
N SER A 253 -14.77 8.65 4.45
CA SER A 253 -14.86 7.34 5.11
C SER A 253 -13.50 6.65 5.23
N PHE A 254 -12.61 6.81 4.26
CA PHE A 254 -11.24 6.33 4.31
C PHE A 254 -10.43 6.87 5.52
N LEU A 255 -10.73 8.10 5.95
CA LEU A 255 -10.07 8.77 7.08
C LEU A 255 -10.77 8.51 8.42
N THR A 256 -12.07 8.24 8.40
CA THR A 256 -12.92 8.20 9.60
C THR A 256 -13.35 6.80 10.03
N ALA A 257 -13.25 5.82 9.12
CA ALA A 257 -13.59 4.42 9.38
C ALA A 257 -12.31 3.59 9.23
N GLY A 258 -11.60 3.34 10.32
CA GLY A 258 -10.37 2.54 10.32
C GLY A 258 -10.66 1.04 10.35
N GLN A 259 -9.76 0.25 9.78
CA GLN A 259 -9.75 -1.21 9.88
C GLN A 259 -8.75 -1.65 10.96
N SER A 260 -9.17 -2.51 11.88
CA SER A 260 -8.29 -3.17 12.85
C SER A 260 -7.72 -4.42 12.20
N VAL A 261 -6.44 -4.38 11.79
CA VAL A 261 -5.84 -5.44 10.97
C VAL A 261 -4.53 -5.91 11.56
N ARG A 262 -4.33 -7.24 11.58
CA ARG A 262 -3.08 -7.88 12.01
C ARG A 262 -2.36 -8.54 10.84
N PRO A 263 -1.02 -8.55 10.84
CA PRO A 263 -0.20 -9.23 9.84
C PRO A 263 0.07 -10.68 10.26
N THR A 264 -0.98 -11.46 10.56
CA THR A 264 -0.86 -12.78 11.19
C THR A 264 0.00 -13.70 10.35
N ARG A 265 -0.25 -13.81 9.05
CA ARG A 265 0.50 -14.71 8.17
C ARG A 265 1.95 -14.30 7.92
N LEU A 266 2.26 -13.00 7.95
CA LEU A 266 3.66 -12.56 7.88
C LEU A 266 4.43 -12.97 9.13
N LEU A 267 3.83 -12.84 10.31
CA LEU A 267 4.44 -13.24 11.58
C LEU A 267 4.62 -14.77 11.64
N GLU A 268 3.60 -15.54 11.23
CA GLU A 268 3.67 -17.01 11.15
C GLU A 268 4.75 -17.49 10.16
N ALA A 269 4.96 -16.75 9.08
CA ALA A 269 6.02 -17.01 8.10
C ALA A 269 7.43 -16.64 8.61
N GLY A 270 7.55 -16.10 9.82
CA GLY A 270 8.84 -15.70 10.40
C GLY A 270 9.37 -14.35 9.91
N PHE A 271 8.52 -13.48 9.34
CA PHE A 271 8.96 -12.15 8.96
C PHE A 271 9.19 -11.26 10.18
N HIS A 272 10.37 -10.63 10.27
CA HIS A 272 10.74 -9.74 11.35
C HIS A 272 10.65 -8.28 10.91
N PHE A 273 9.75 -7.51 11.52
CA PHE A 273 9.60 -6.08 11.28
C PHE A 273 10.78 -5.30 11.85
N SER A 274 11.36 -4.40 11.07
CA SER A 274 12.40 -3.46 11.54
C SER A 274 11.80 -2.26 12.25
N VAL A 275 10.56 -1.91 11.92
CA VAL A 275 9.79 -0.80 12.50
C VAL A 275 8.44 -1.33 13.01
N PRO A 276 8.43 -2.14 14.08
CA PRO A 276 7.21 -2.77 14.57
C PRO A 276 6.27 -1.83 15.33
N THR A 277 6.77 -0.68 15.81
CA THR A 277 6.01 0.25 16.66
C THR A 277 6.10 1.70 16.17
N ILE A 278 5.10 2.50 16.58
CA ILE A 278 5.01 3.90 16.19
C ILE A 278 6.14 4.74 16.79
N GLU A 279 6.63 4.37 17.97
CA GLU A 279 7.78 4.99 18.61
C GLU A 279 9.02 4.81 17.72
N LYS A 280 9.24 3.59 17.24
CA LYS A 280 10.38 3.28 16.37
C LYS A 280 10.29 3.96 15.00
N LEU A 281 9.06 4.18 14.49
CA LEU A 281 8.85 4.97 13.28
C LEU A 281 9.37 6.40 13.46
N PHE A 282 9.11 7.03 14.61
CA PHE A 282 9.46 8.42 14.85
C PHE A 282 10.84 8.61 15.46
N GLU A 283 11.49 7.60 16.02
CA GLU A 283 12.90 7.68 16.46
C GLU A 283 13.83 8.06 15.31
N ALA A 284 13.64 7.46 14.12
CA ALA A 284 14.44 7.77 12.94
C ALA A 284 14.33 9.25 12.50
N VAL A 285 13.22 9.92 12.82
CA VAL A 285 13.00 11.33 12.50
C VAL A 285 13.82 12.24 13.43
N SER A 286 13.91 11.89 14.71
CA SER A 286 14.65 12.67 15.69
C SER A 286 16.15 12.70 15.40
N TYR A 287 16.72 11.61 14.88
CA TYR A 287 18.13 11.54 14.48
C TYR A 287 18.46 12.37 13.23
N THR A 288 17.54 12.46 12.27
CA THR A 288 17.78 13.21 11.02
C THR A 288 17.80 14.73 11.24
N HIS A 289 17.11 15.23 12.25
CA HIS A 289 17.13 16.67 12.61
C HIS A 289 18.37 17.10 13.38
N LEU A 290 19.09 16.16 13.99
CA LEU A 290 20.33 16.44 14.75
C LEU A 290 21.60 16.44 13.88
N THR A 291 21.52 15.94 12.64
CA THR A 291 22.70 15.76 11.75
C THR A 291 22.75 16.69 10.55
N LEU A 292 21.80 17.62 10.39
CA LEU A 292 21.93 18.66 9.37
C LEU A 292 22.68 19.86 9.95
N PRO A 293 23.86 20.23 9.42
CA PRO A 293 24.52 21.48 9.80
C PRO A 293 23.62 22.63 9.40
N THR A 294 23.32 23.50 10.37
CA THR A 294 22.76 24.83 10.14
C THR A 294 23.64 25.58 9.14
N LYS A 295 23.10 25.82 7.93
CA LYS A 295 23.62 26.81 7.00
C LYS A 295 22.80 28.07 7.09
#